data_80a199cb817c7fa857442f55a8109b3c
#
_entry.id   80a199cb817c7fa857442f55a8109b3c
#
_cell.length_a   1.000
_cell.length_b   1.000
_cell.length_c   1.000
_cell.angle_alpha   90.00
_cell.angle_beta   90.00
_cell.angle_gamma   90.00
#
_symmetry.space_group_name_H-M   'P 1'
#
loop_
_entity.id
_entity.type
_entity.pdbx_description
1 polymer ?
#
loop_
_entity_poly.entity_id
_entity_poly.type
_entity_poly.pdbx_seq_one_letter_code
_entity_poly.pdbx_strand_id
1 'polypeptide(L)'
;MKIGIIAAMEQELKLLVEHLENKVEHQVLGNTYYEGKLGNHDVVLVQSGVGKVMSAMSVAVLADHFGVDALINTGSAGAVATGLNIGDVVVADKLVYHDVDLTAFGYDYGQMSMQPLYFESDKGFIDTFEQVLNKANVASKIGLIATGDSFIAGQDKIDAIKAAFPEVQAVEMEGAAIAQAAHSLNKPFIVVRAMSDTAAHDANITFDEFIIEAGKQSAKNFNGIFGKISVVTVTKGLFIIVNTLLK
;
A
#
# COMPACT_ATOMS: atom_id res chain seq x y z
N MET A 1 19.62 -5.87 4.61
CA MET A 1 18.47 -5.06 5.01
C MET A 1 17.28 -6.00 5.13
N LYS A 2 16.60 -5.97 6.26
CA LYS A 2 15.38 -6.74 6.53
C LYS A 2 14.17 -5.85 6.32
N ILE A 3 13.21 -6.27 5.50
CA ILE A 3 12.10 -5.41 5.06
C ILE A 3 10.79 -5.93 5.63
N GLY A 4 10.02 -5.06 6.27
CA GLY A 4 8.64 -5.31 6.67
C GLY A 4 7.68 -4.97 5.52
N ILE A 5 6.82 -5.91 5.14
CA ILE A 5 5.81 -5.69 4.09
C ILE A 5 4.43 -5.86 4.69
N ILE A 6 3.60 -4.81 4.56
CA ILE A 6 2.28 -4.72 5.16
C ILE A 6 1.23 -4.67 4.05
N ALA A 7 0.24 -5.54 4.15
CA ALA A 7 -0.98 -5.48 3.35
C ALA A 7 -2.20 -5.57 4.28
N ALA A 8 -3.29 -4.90 3.94
CA ALA A 8 -4.48 -4.88 4.79
C ALA A 8 -5.28 -6.18 4.72
N MET A 9 -5.33 -6.82 3.55
CA MET A 9 -6.19 -7.96 3.26
C MET A 9 -5.40 -9.18 2.80
N GLU A 10 -5.98 -10.37 3.00
CA GLU A 10 -5.39 -11.65 2.60
C GLU A 10 -5.09 -11.69 1.10
N GLN A 11 -6.00 -11.20 0.27
CA GLN A 11 -5.88 -11.22 -1.20
C GLN A 11 -4.65 -10.45 -1.69
N GLU A 12 -4.29 -9.38 -0.98
CA GLU A 12 -3.13 -8.53 -1.30
C GLU A 12 -1.81 -9.20 -0.89
N LEU A 13 -1.83 -10.01 0.19
CA LEU A 13 -0.64 -10.63 0.76
C LEU A 13 -0.36 -12.03 0.20
N LYS A 14 -1.39 -12.76 -0.21
CA LYS A 14 -1.35 -14.19 -0.54
C LYS A 14 -0.21 -14.57 -1.50
N LEU A 15 -0.06 -13.84 -2.59
CA LEU A 15 0.98 -14.14 -3.59
C LEU A 15 2.39 -13.97 -3.02
N LEU A 16 2.61 -12.98 -2.16
CA LEU A 16 3.91 -12.77 -1.52
C LEU A 16 4.24 -13.93 -0.57
N VAL A 17 3.25 -14.36 0.21
CA VAL A 17 3.40 -15.50 1.13
C VAL A 17 3.66 -16.82 0.40
N GLU A 18 3.01 -17.04 -0.75
CA GLU A 18 3.21 -18.24 -1.59
C GLU A 18 4.63 -18.32 -2.18
N HIS A 19 5.26 -17.18 -2.43
CA HIS A 19 6.62 -17.11 -2.99
C HIS A 19 7.71 -16.91 -1.93
N LEU A 20 7.34 -16.91 -0.66
CA LEU A 20 8.30 -16.73 0.43
C LEU A 20 9.14 -18.00 0.61
N GLU A 21 10.43 -17.86 0.40
CA GLU A 21 11.40 -18.94 0.63
C GLU A 21 11.75 -19.02 2.13
N ASN A 22 11.99 -20.23 2.63
CA ASN A 22 12.32 -20.50 4.04
C ASN A 22 11.31 -19.92 5.03
N LYS A 23 10.04 -19.99 4.67
CA LYS A 23 8.93 -19.38 5.41
C LYS A 23 8.81 -19.93 6.84
N VAL A 24 8.76 -19.03 7.81
CA VAL A 24 8.43 -19.32 9.22
C VAL A 24 7.24 -18.44 9.61
N GLU A 25 6.27 -19.05 10.29
CA GLU A 25 5.07 -18.36 10.76
C GLU A 25 5.18 -18.03 12.25
N HIS A 26 4.88 -16.79 12.60
CA HIS A 26 4.88 -16.27 13.96
C HIS A 26 3.51 -15.69 14.31
N GLN A 27 2.96 -16.07 15.46
CA GLN A 27 1.74 -15.47 16.00
C GLN A 27 2.12 -14.38 17.00
N VAL A 28 1.87 -13.10 16.67
CA VAL A 28 2.20 -11.97 17.53
C VAL A 28 1.00 -11.03 17.61
N LEU A 29 0.52 -10.74 18.80
CA LEU A 29 -0.60 -9.83 19.08
C LEU A 29 -1.86 -10.07 18.21
N GLY A 30 -2.17 -11.34 17.96
CA GLY A 30 -3.36 -11.75 17.21
C GLY A 30 -3.19 -11.78 15.68
N ASN A 31 -2.05 -11.35 15.14
CA ASN A 31 -1.75 -11.41 13.72
C ASN A 31 -0.70 -12.48 13.40
N THR A 32 -0.77 -13.03 12.18
CA THR A 32 0.26 -13.92 11.64
C THR A 32 1.30 -13.11 10.87
N TYR A 33 2.55 -13.31 11.26
CA TYR A 33 3.72 -12.75 10.58
C TYR A 33 4.46 -13.87 9.86
N TYR A 34 4.82 -13.66 8.62
CA TYR A 34 5.54 -14.63 7.80
C TYR A 34 6.95 -14.12 7.56
N GLU A 35 7.92 -14.70 8.25
CA GLU A 35 9.34 -14.39 8.06
C GLU A 35 9.96 -15.32 7.03
N GLY A 36 10.83 -14.81 6.16
CA GLY A 36 11.51 -15.60 5.14
C GLY A 36 12.30 -14.74 4.17
N LYS A 37 12.47 -15.25 2.94
CA LYS A 37 13.19 -14.54 1.88
C LYS A 37 12.32 -14.33 0.65
N LEU A 38 12.44 -13.13 0.07
CA LEU A 38 12.01 -12.83 -1.29
C LEU A 38 13.24 -12.38 -2.09
N GLY A 39 13.67 -13.22 -3.04
CA GLY A 39 14.93 -13.01 -3.73
C GLY A 39 16.11 -12.97 -2.76
N ASN A 40 16.88 -11.89 -2.77
CA ASN A 40 18.08 -11.74 -1.92
C ASN A 40 17.81 -11.04 -0.58
N HIS A 41 16.56 -10.70 -0.26
CA HIS A 41 16.21 -9.92 0.93
C HIS A 41 15.50 -10.79 1.98
N ASP A 42 15.88 -10.55 3.23
CA ASP A 42 15.11 -11.04 4.38
C ASP A 42 13.88 -10.16 4.52
N VAL A 43 12.70 -10.79 4.63
CA VAL A 43 11.44 -10.07 4.73
C VAL A 43 10.56 -10.61 5.84
N VAL A 44 9.70 -9.75 6.35
CA VAL A 44 8.59 -10.14 7.23
C VAL A 44 7.31 -9.59 6.63
N LEU A 45 6.39 -10.47 6.27
CA LEU A 45 5.10 -10.14 5.70
C LEU A 45 4.03 -10.17 6.79
N VAL A 46 3.07 -9.23 6.75
CA VAL A 46 1.93 -9.25 7.67
C VAL A 46 0.65 -8.79 6.98
N GLN A 47 -0.45 -9.47 7.28
CA GLN A 47 -1.78 -8.94 7.06
C GLN A 47 -2.16 -8.11 8.29
N SER A 48 -2.23 -6.78 8.12
CA SER A 48 -2.55 -5.89 9.24
C SER A 48 -4.02 -5.94 9.64
N GLY A 49 -4.93 -6.15 8.71
CA GLY A 49 -6.33 -5.75 8.80
C GLY A 49 -6.52 -4.31 8.32
N VAL A 50 -7.78 -3.94 8.12
CA VAL A 50 -8.18 -2.63 7.55
C VAL A 50 -8.15 -1.55 8.62
N GLY A 51 -7.71 -0.35 8.25
CA GLY A 51 -7.79 0.87 9.04
C GLY A 51 -6.51 1.24 9.78
N LYS A 52 -6.50 2.47 10.27
CA LYS A 52 -5.32 3.16 10.82
C LYS A 52 -4.71 2.45 12.04
N VAL A 53 -5.54 1.99 12.96
CA VAL A 53 -5.05 1.38 14.22
C VAL A 53 -4.32 0.07 13.94
N MET A 54 -4.94 -0.82 13.19
CA MET A 54 -4.39 -2.16 12.91
C MET A 54 -3.09 -2.08 12.12
N SER A 55 -3.03 -1.17 11.15
CA SER A 55 -1.83 -0.96 10.34
C SER A 55 -0.67 -0.36 11.14
N ALA A 56 -0.93 0.61 12.00
CA ALA A 56 0.09 1.19 12.90
C ALA A 56 0.62 0.18 13.93
N MET A 57 -0.25 -0.67 14.49
CA MET A 57 0.17 -1.78 15.36
C MET A 57 1.12 -2.74 14.64
N SER A 58 0.84 -3.05 13.39
CA SER A 58 1.71 -3.93 12.58
C SER A 58 3.09 -3.31 12.37
N VAL A 59 3.18 -2.00 12.16
CA VAL A 59 4.48 -1.28 12.06
C VAL A 59 5.27 -1.43 13.36
N ALA A 60 4.63 -1.22 14.51
CA ALA A 60 5.31 -1.33 15.82
C ALA A 60 5.89 -2.75 16.03
N VAL A 61 5.11 -3.80 15.71
CA VAL A 61 5.58 -5.18 15.83
C VAL A 61 6.72 -5.48 14.84
N LEU A 62 6.61 -5.05 13.59
CA LEU A 62 7.66 -5.23 12.59
C LEU A 62 8.96 -4.55 13.02
N ALA A 63 8.88 -3.34 13.55
CA ALA A 63 10.06 -2.57 13.96
C ALA A 63 10.69 -3.10 15.24
N ASP A 64 9.92 -3.38 16.27
CA ASP A 64 10.40 -3.76 17.61
C ASP A 64 10.69 -5.26 17.73
N HIS A 65 9.72 -6.09 17.36
CA HIS A 65 9.84 -7.55 17.54
C HIS A 65 10.70 -8.21 16.45
N PHE A 66 10.52 -7.81 15.18
CA PHE A 66 11.25 -8.40 14.06
C PHE A 66 12.50 -7.61 13.63
N GLY A 67 12.68 -6.38 14.12
CA GLY A 67 13.85 -5.57 13.85
C GLY A 67 14.02 -5.19 12.38
N VAL A 68 12.91 -4.91 11.67
CA VAL A 68 13.00 -4.52 10.26
C VAL A 68 13.68 -3.18 10.09
N ASP A 69 14.45 -3.04 9.01
CA ASP A 69 15.18 -1.82 8.67
C ASP A 69 14.31 -0.80 7.93
N ALA A 70 13.35 -1.30 7.15
CA ALA A 70 12.49 -0.50 6.28
C ALA A 70 11.10 -1.12 6.14
N LEU A 71 10.13 -0.33 5.67
CA LEU A 71 8.73 -0.72 5.56
C LEU A 71 8.19 -0.47 4.15
N ILE A 72 7.45 -1.43 3.64
CA ILE A 72 6.68 -1.32 2.38
C ILE A 72 5.22 -1.59 2.71
N ASN A 73 4.34 -0.65 2.40
CA ASN A 73 2.90 -0.91 2.41
C ASN A 73 2.40 -1.08 0.99
N THR A 74 1.67 -2.14 0.77
CA THR A 74 1.11 -2.50 -0.52
C THR A 74 -0.37 -2.82 -0.39
N GLY A 75 -1.16 -2.55 -1.44
CA GLY A 75 -2.59 -2.80 -1.43
C GLY A 75 -3.34 -2.08 -2.54
N SER A 76 -4.65 -2.06 -2.40
CA SER A 76 -5.57 -1.37 -3.29
C SER A 76 -5.91 0.05 -2.81
N ALA A 77 -6.42 0.89 -3.69
CA ALA A 77 -6.90 2.24 -3.39
C ALA A 77 -7.93 2.70 -4.43
N GLY A 78 -8.80 3.64 -4.02
CA GLY A 78 -9.70 4.35 -4.92
C GLY A 78 -8.98 5.50 -5.64
N ALA A 79 -9.06 5.55 -6.97
CA ALA A 79 -8.51 6.63 -7.77
C ALA A 79 -9.34 7.91 -7.61
N VAL A 80 -8.69 9.02 -7.29
CA VAL A 80 -9.31 10.34 -7.13
C VAL A 80 -8.90 11.29 -8.25
N ALA A 81 -7.65 11.23 -8.68
CA ALA A 81 -7.14 12.07 -9.76
C ALA A 81 -7.67 11.62 -11.12
N THR A 82 -7.92 12.59 -12.00
CA THR A 82 -8.30 12.31 -13.38
C THR A 82 -7.19 11.61 -14.15
N GLY A 83 -7.57 10.68 -15.04
CA GLY A 83 -6.63 9.93 -15.89
C GLY A 83 -5.93 8.77 -15.18
N LEU A 84 -6.38 8.36 -14.01
CA LEU A 84 -6.08 7.07 -13.42
C LEU A 84 -7.19 6.08 -13.76
N ASN A 85 -6.80 4.89 -14.19
CA ASN A 85 -7.70 3.78 -14.51
C ASN A 85 -7.53 2.65 -13.50
N ILE A 86 -8.52 1.78 -13.44
CA ILE A 86 -8.40 0.53 -12.67
C ILE A 86 -7.17 -0.24 -13.17
N GLY A 87 -6.32 -0.63 -12.25
CA GLY A 87 -5.06 -1.30 -12.54
C GLY A 87 -3.83 -0.42 -12.61
N ASP A 88 -3.98 0.89 -12.76
CA ASP A 88 -2.85 1.82 -12.64
C ASP A 88 -2.30 1.82 -11.22
N VAL A 89 -1.04 2.17 -11.07
CA VAL A 89 -0.35 2.18 -9.78
C VAL A 89 -0.04 3.61 -9.34
N VAL A 90 -0.29 3.91 -8.07
CA VAL A 90 0.20 5.14 -7.43
C VAL A 90 1.30 4.80 -6.44
N VAL A 91 2.46 5.42 -6.62
CA VAL A 91 3.57 5.40 -5.67
C VAL A 91 3.47 6.70 -4.87
N ALA A 92 3.29 6.59 -3.56
CA ALA A 92 3.18 7.78 -2.73
C ALA A 92 4.54 8.49 -2.59
N ASP A 93 4.62 9.75 -2.97
CA ASP A 93 5.72 10.62 -2.56
C ASP A 93 5.52 11.10 -1.13
N LYS A 94 4.27 11.31 -0.75
CA LYS A 94 3.85 11.73 0.60
C LYS A 94 2.44 11.24 0.91
N LEU A 95 2.11 11.20 2.20
CA LEU A 95 0.82 10.79 2.71
C LEU A 95 0.25 11.83 3.65
N VAL A 96 -1.09 11.91 3.73
CA VAL A 96 -1.84 12.82 4.60
C VAL A 96 -3.09 12.12 5.13
N TYR A 97 -3.60 12.56 6.27
CA TYR A 97 -4.93 12.16 6.71
C TYR A 97 -6.00 13.07 6.11
N HIS A 98 -7.04 12.50 5.52
CA HIS A 98 -8.19 13.26 5.05
C HIS A 98 -9.34 13.34 6.07
N ASP A 99 -9.19 12.68 7.22
CA ASP A 99 -10.22 12.58 8.28
C ASP A 99 -9.74 13.13 9.62
N VAL A 100 -8.60 13.84 9.67
CA VAL A 100 -8.10 14.50 10.87
C VAL A 100 -8.41 15.99 10.81
N ASP A 101 -9.07 16.50 11.84
CA ASP A 101 -9.34 17.92 11.98
C ASP A 101 -8.96 18.42 13.38
N LEU A 102 -7.86 19.14 13.47
CA LEU A 102 -7.38 19.83 14.64
C LEU A 102 -7.25 21.35 14.38
N THR A 103 -7.99 21.88 13.40
CA THR A 103 -7.95 23.30 13.02
C THR A 103 -8.37 24.22 14.16
N ALA A 104 -9.25 23.77 15.06
CA ALA A 104 -9.61 24.49 16.29
C ALA A 104 -8.41 24.75 17.24
N PHE A 105 -7.31 24.01 17.07
CA PHE A 105 -6.07 24.17 17.83
C PHE A 105 -4.94 24.80 16.99
N GLY A 106 -5.24 25.31 15.80
CA GLY A 106 -4.30 26.00 14.92
C GLY A 106 -3.44 25.07 14.05
N TYR A 107 -3.76 23.78 13.95
CA TYR A 107 -3.14 22.87 13.00
C TYR A 107 -3.81 22.97 11.62
N ASP A 108 -3.10 22.58 10.57
CA ASP A 108 -3.70 22.41 9.25
C ASP A 108 -4.69 21.23 9.24
N TYR A 109 -5.71 21.29 8.38
CA TYR A 109 -6.60 20.14 8.16
C TYR A 109 -5.78 18.95 7.65
N GLY A 110 -5.99 17.78 8.25
CA GLY A 110 -5.19 16.57 7.98
C GLY A 110 -3.95 16.40 8.86
N GLN A 111 -3.57 17.42 9.63
CA GLN A 111 -2.39 17.37 10.49
C GLN A 111 -2.71 16.85 11.89
N MET A 112 -2.00 15.82 12.31
CA MET A 112 -2.00 15.35 13.70
C MET A 112 -1.17 16.28 14.58
N SER A 113 -1.57 16.42 15.86
CA SER A 113 -0.84 17.23 16.83
C SER A 113 0.63 16.81 16.93
N MET A 114 1.53 17.79 16.87
CA MET A 114 2.99 17.62 16.94
C MET A 114 3.58 16.73 15.84
N GLN A 115 2.85 16.50 14.75
CA GLN A 115 3.32 15.77 13.59
C GLN A 115 3.39 16.70 12.36
N PRO A 116 4.18 16.36 11.33
CA PRO A 116 4.11 17.07 10.06
C PRO A 116 2.72 16.88 9.42
N LEU A 117 2.33 17.79 8.54
CA LEU A 117 1.10 17.64 7.73
C LEU A 117 1.24 16.44 6.77
N TYR A 118 2.38 16.35 6.10
CA TYR A 118 2.70 15.28 5.16
C TYR A 118 3.81 14.37 5.70
N PHE A 119 3.63 13.08 5.54
CA PHE A 119 4.66 12.07 5.80
C PHE A 119 5.32 11.71 4.47
N GLU A 120 6.56 12.10 4.27
CA GLU A 120 7.30 11.89 3.02
C GLU A 120 7.87 10.46 2.95
N SER A 121 7.65 9.79 1.82
CA SER A 121 8.23 8.48 1.52
C SER A 121 9.74 8.58 1.25
N ASP A 122 10.45 7.48 1.47
CA ASP A 122 11.88 7.42 1.16
C ASP A 122 12.13 7.56 -0.34
N LYS A 123 12.99 8.52 -0.70
CA LYS A 123 13.28 8.86 -2.10
C LYS A 123 13.93 7.70 -2.86
N GLY A 124 14.80 6.94 -2.22
CA GLY A 124 15.46 5.79 -2.86
C GLY A 124 14.45 4.70 -3.23
N PHE A 125 13.44 4.50 -2.38
CA PHE A 125 12.34 3.61 -2.72
C PHE A 125 11.47 4.16 -3.85
N ILE A 126 11.12 5.44 -3.83
CA ILE A 126 10.34 6.06 -4.94
C ILE A 126 11.05 5.83 -6.27
N ASP A 127 12.33 6.21 -6.36
CA ASP A 127 13.13 6.06 -7.58
C ASP A 127 13.21 4.59 -8.05
N THR A 128 13.32 3.66 -7.10
CA THR A 128 13.40 2.23 -7.39
C THR A 128 12.06 1.68 -7.91
N PHE A 129 10.95 2.04 -7.26
CA PHE A 129 9.60 1.64 -7.70
C PHE A 129 9.26 2.20 -9.08
N GLU A 130 9.57 3.46 -9.34
CA GLU A 130 9.38 4.08 -10.64
C GLU A 130 10.13 3.33 -11.75
N GLN A 131 11.40 3.02 -11.54
CA GLN A 131 12.21 2.26 -12.51
C GLN A 131 11.62 0.87 -12.77
N VAL A 132 11.19 0.17 -11.73
CA VAL A 132 10.60 -1.18 -11.85
C VAL A 132 9.28 -1.14 -12.60
N LEU A 133 8.39 -0.18 -12.28
CA LEU A 133 7.11 -0.01 -12.95
C LEU A 133 7.28 0.33 -14.42
N ASN A 134 8.17 1.27 -14.74
CA ASN A 134 8.52 1.63 -16.12
C ASN A 134 9.07 0.43 -16.89
N LYS A 135 9.98 -0.35 -16.32
CA LYS A 135 10.54 -1.55 -16.94
C LYS A 135 9.50 -2.64 -17.17
N ALA A 136 8.50 -2.73 -16.29
CA ALA A 136 7.39 -3.65 -16.41
C ALA A 136 6.26 -3.16 -17.33
N ASN A 137 6.35 -1.95 -17.89
CA ASN A 137 5.30 -1.27 -18.66
C ASN A 137 3.98 -1.16 -17.88
N VAL A 138 4.05 -0.91 -16.56
CA VAL A 138 2.89 -0.67 -15.72
C VAL A 138 2.63 0.83 -15.67
N ALA A 139 1.41 1.26 -16.02
CA ALA A 139 1.02 2.65 -15.92
C ALA A 139 1.04 3.09 -14.44
N SER A 140 1.79 4.15 -14.16
CA SER A 140 1.96 4.62 -12.78
C SER A 140 2.05 6.13 -12.68
N LYS A 141 1.70 6.64 -11.49
CA LYS A 141 1.91 8.04 -11.08
C LYS A 141 2.60 8.09 -9.73
N ILE A 142 3.43 9.11 -9.54
CA ILE A 142 3.97 9.47 -8.23
C ILE A 142 3.13 10.64 -7.70
N GLY A 143 2.72 10.59 -6.43
CA GLY A 143 1.97 11.70 -5.82
C GLY A 143 1.32 11.38 -4.49
N LEU A 144 0.52 12.35 -4.00
CA LEU A 144 -0.11 12.30 -2.69
C LEU A 144 -1.17 11.20 -2.62
N ILE A 145 -1.10 10.36 -1.57
CA ILE A 145 -2.17 9.46 -1.16
C ILE A 145 -2.78 9.98 0.15
N ALA A 146 -4.11 10.02 0.21
CA ALA A 146 -4.83 10.47 1.41
C ALA A 146 -5.51 9.29 2.11
N THR A 147 -5.33 9.22 3.43
CA THR A 147 -5.79 8.11 4.29
C THR A 147 -6.89 8.55 5.24
N GLY A 148 -7.86 7.68 5.48
CA GLY A 148 -8.85 7.85 6.56
C GLY A 148 -9.58 6.56 6.88
N ASP A 149 -10.18 6.44 8.07
CA ASP A 149 -10.97 5.27 8.49
C ASP A 149 -12.38 5.28 7.85
N SER A 150 -12.40 5.52 6.51
CA SER A 150 -13.64 5.52 5.74
C SER A 150 -13.38 5.03 4.32
N PHE A 151 -14.19 4.09 3.86
CA PHE A 151 -14.25 3.76 2.44
C PHE A 151 -14.91 4.92 1.68
N ILE A 152 -14.15 5.55 0.78
CA ILE A 152 -14.64 6.69 0.01
C ILE A 152 -15.41 6.19 -1.20
N ALA A 153 -16.72 6.41 -1.16
CA ALA A 153 -17.64 6.12 -2.26
C ALA A 153 -18.59 7.32 -2.43
N GLY A 154 -18.58 7.90 -3.63
CA GLY A 154 -19.41 9.05 -3.99
C GLY A 154 -18.63 10.32 -4.28
N GLN A 155 -19.11 11.06 -5.29
CA GLN A 155 -18.44 12.24 -5.82
C GLN A 155 -18.31 13.38 -4.79
N ASP A 156 -19.30 13.56 -3.93
CA ASP A 156 -19.31 14.58 -2.88
C ASP A 156 -18.15 14.43 -1.90
N LYS A 157 -17.82 13.20 -1.52
CA LYS A 157 -16.66 12.92 -0.64
C LYS A 157 -15.34 13.14 -1.36
N ILE A 158 -15.26 12.74 -2.64
CA ILE A 158 -14.09 13.01 -3.48
C ILE A 158 -13.85 14.51 -3.59
N ASP A 159 -14.91 15.28 -3.88
CA ASP A 159 -14.81 16.73 -4.05
C ASP A 159 -14.37 17.43 -2.76
N ALA A 160 -14.85 16.97 -1.60
CA ALA A 160 -14.41 17.48 -0.30
C ALA A 160 -12.92 17.20 -0.05
N ILE A 161 -12.43 15.98 -0.36
CA ILE A 161 -11.02 15.63 -0.21
C ILE A 161 -10.16 16.44 -1.18
N LYS A 162 -10.60 16.60 -2.44
CA LYS A 162 -9.90 17.42 -3.44
C LYS A 162 -9.87 18.91 -3.09
N ALA A 163 -10.91 19.41 -2.45
CA ALA A 163 -10.93 20.80 -1.99
C ALA A 163 -9.88 21.05 -0.90
N ALA A 164 -9.66 20.07 -0.01
CA ALA A 164 -8.64 20.13 1.02
C ALA A 164 -7.22 19.80 0.49
N PHE A 165 -7.13 18.86 -0.44
CA PHE A 165 -5.86 18.35 -0.99
C PHE A 165 -5.93 18.28 -2.53
N PRO A 166 -5.75 19.40 -3.24
CA PRO A 166 -5.94 19.45 -4.70
C PRO A 166 -5.04 18.51 -5.52
N GLU A 167 -3.90 18.12 -4.96
CA GLU A 167 -2.91 17.23 -5.60
C GLU A 167 -3.11 15.75 -5.34
N VAL A 168 -4.16 15.36 -4.56
CA VAL A 168 -4.42 13.96 -4.19
C VAL A 168 -4.64 13.09 -5.42
N GLN A 169 -3.94 11.94 -5.46
CA GLN A 169 -4.05 10.95 -6.54
C GLN A 169 -5.02 9.83 -6.17
N ALA A 170 -4.94 9.34 -4.94
CA ALA A 170 -5.72 8.19 -4.48
C ALA A 170 -6.09 8.30 -3.00
N VAL A 171 -7.09 7.52 -2.59
CA VAL A 171 -7.56 7.40 -1.21
C VAL A 171 -7.56 5.94 -0.76
N GLU A 172 -7.20 5.71 0.49
CA GLU A 172 -7.17 4.38 1.12
C GLU A 172 -7.27 4.50 2.64
N MET A 173 -7.04 3.43 3.40
CA MET A 173 -7.39 3.42 4.82
C MET A 173 -6.20 3.16 5.78
N GLU A 174 -4.96 3.01 5.32
CA GLU A 174 -3.81 2.57 6.15
C GLU A 174 -2.56 3.45 6.01
N GLY A 175 -2.27 3.92 4.80
CA GLY A 175 -0.96 4.43 4.39
C GLY A 175 -0.40 5.53 5.29
N ALA A 176 -1.19 6.57 5.62
CA ALA A 176 -0.71 7.64 6.50
C ALA A 176 -0.46 7.17 7.94
N ALA A 177 -1.20 6.17 8.44
CA ALA A 177 -0.96 5.61 9.76
C ALA A 177 0.33 4.79 9.83
N ILE A 178 0.60 4.03 8.76
CA ILE A 178 1.89 3.33 8.59
C ILE A 178 3.03 4.35 8.49
N ALA A 179 2.84 5.38 7.66
CA ALA A 179 3.82 6.45 7.46
C ALA A 179 4.12 7.22 8.75
N GLN A 180 3.10 7.58 9.53
CA GLN A 180 3.27 8.24 10.84
C GLN A 180 4.03 7.34 11.82
N ALA A 181 3.67 6.07 11.91
CA ALA A 181 4.35 5.12 12.79
C ALA A 181 5.81 4.91 12.36
N ALA A 182 6.07 4.75 11.05
CA ALA A 182 7.41 4.64 10.49
C ALA A 182 8.26 5.90 10.77
N HIS A 183 7.69 7.09 10.53
CA HIS A 183 8.32 8.38 10.83
C HIS A 183 8.70 8.49 12.31
N SER A 184 7.77 8.13 13.21
CA SER A 184 8.01 8.18 14.67
C SER A 184 9.11 7.21 15.13
N LEU A 185 9.33 6.12 14.39
CA LEU A 185 10.36 5.12 14.65
C LEU A 185 11.64 5.34 13.82
N ASN A 186 11.72 6.44 13.06
CA ASN A 186 12.84 6.75 12.14
C ASN A 186 13.14 5.60 11.16
N LYS A 187 12.09 4.96 10.62
CA LYS A 187 12.22 3.91 9.62
C LYS A 187 11.87 4.45 8.23
N PRO A 188 12.71 4.24 7.21
CA PRO A 188 12.34 4.54 5.84
C PRO A 188 11.15 3.70 5.42
N PHE A 189 10.24 4.29 4.66
CA PHE A 189 9.02 3.62 4.21
C PHE A 189 8.63 4.04 2.80
N ILE A 190 7.77 3.24 2.18
CA ILE A 190 7.07 3.54 0.93
C ILE A 190 5.66 2.96 0.98
N VAL A 191 4.71 3.65 0.37
CA VAL A 191 3.34 3.17 0.14
C VAL A 191 3.08 3.10 -1.36
N VAL A 192 2.62 1.95 -1.83
CA VAL A 192 2.31 1.70 -3.25
C VAL A 192 0.94 1.07 -3.36
N ARG A 193 0.08 1.65 -4.18
CA ARG A 193 -1.31 1.24 -4.32
C ARG A 193 -1.69 0.99 -5.77
N ALA A 194 -2.40 -0.10 -6.01
CA ALA A 194 -3.05 -0.36 -7.29
C ALA A 194 -4.51 0.13 -7.24
N MET A 195 -4.95 0.80 -8.29
CA MET A 195 -6.31 1.34 -8.34
C MET A 195 -7.32 0.22 -8.51
N SER A 196 -8.18 0.03 -7.52
CA SER A 196 -9.26 -0.97 -7.53
C SER A 196 -10.56 -0.40 -8.08
N ASP A 197 -10.77 0.89 -7.95
CA ASP A 197 -11.96 1.63 -8.33
C ASP A 197 -11.62 3.10 -8.56
N THR A 198 -12.60 3.88 -9.00
CA THR A 198 -12.44 5.32 -9.23
C THR A 198 -12.95 6.17 -8.08
N ALA A 199 -13.22 5.57 -6.91
CA ALA A 199 -13.83 6.20 -5.73
C ALA A 199 -15.16 6.94 -6.02
N ALA A 200 -15.69 6.85 -7.25
CA ALA A 200 -16.94 7.47 -7.68
C ALA A 200 -18.17 6.61 -7.33
N HIS A 201 -19.28 6.86 -8.02
CA HIS A 201 -20.50 6.06 -7.88
C HIS A 201 -20.19 4.58 -8.19
N ASP A 202 -20.70 3.65 -7.41
CA ASP A 202 -20.48 2.21 -7.55
C ASP A 202 -19.05 1.70 -7.20
N ALA A 203 -18.24 2.49 -6.51
CA ALA A 203 -16.88 2.12 -6.09
C ALA A 203 -16.82 0.78 -5.34
N ASN A 204 -17.79 0.48 -4.48
CA ASN A 204 -17.86 -0.78 -3.75
C ASN A 204 -18.07 -1.99 -4.67
N ILE A 205 -18.90 -1.88 -5.72
CA ILE A 205 -19.14 -2.96 -6.69
C ILE A 205 -17.86 -3.21 -7.49
N THR A 206 -17.23 -2.15 -7.98
CA THR A 206 -16.00 -2.22 -8.76
C THR A 206 -14.85 -2.80 -7.92
N PHE A 207 -14.77 -2.43 -6.63
CA PHE A 207 -13.79 -2.97 -5.70
C PHE A 207 -13.99 -4.48 -5.50
N ASP A 208 -15.21 -4.93 -5.25
CA ASP A 208 -15.52 -6.36 -5.07
C ASP A 208 -15.19 -7.18 -6.31
N GLU A 209 -15.54 -6.68 -7.50
CA GLU A 209 -15.20 -7.32 -8.78
C GLU A 209 -13.70 -7.38 -9.01
N PHE A 210 -12.97 -6.30 -8.72
CA PHE A 210 -11.53 -6.23 -8.83
C PHE A 210 -10.84 -7.24 -7.92
N ILE A 211 -11.21 -7.32 -6.65
CA ILE A 211 -10.59 -8.24 -5.68
C ILE A 211 -10.87 -9.70 -6.05
N ILE A 212 -12.06 -10.03 -6.54
CA ILE A 212 -12.43 -11.37 -7.02
C ILE A 212 -11.63 -11.73 -8.27
N GLU A 213 -11.53 -10.83 -9.24
CA GLU A 213 -10.81 -11.07 -10.49
C GLU A 213 -9.30 -11.17 -10.24
N ALA A 214 -8.76 -10.33 -9.38
CA ALA A 214 -7.37 -10.42 -8.92
C ALA A 214 -7.07 -11.79 -8.28
N GLY A 215 -7.97 -12.31 -7.46
CA GLY A 215 -7.89 -13.65 -6.88
C GLY A 215 -7.95 -14.76 -7.92
N LYS A 216 -8.90 -14.72 -8.86
CA LYS A 216 -9.08 -15.70 -9.95
C LYS A 216 -7.90 -15.72 -10.92
N GLN A 217 -7.39 -14.57 -11.28
CA GLN A 217 -6.25 -14.49 -12.20
C GLN A 217 -4.93 -14.93 -11.54
N SER A 218 -4.78 -14.71 -10.24
CA SER A 218 -3.70 -15.30 -9.46
C SER A 218 -3.71 -16.83 -9.57
N ALA A 219 -4.87 -17.45 -9.39
CA ALA A 219 -5.02 -18.91 -9.49
C ALA A 219 -4.77 -19.48 -10.91
N LYS A 220 -5.23 -18.79 -11.98
CA LYS A 220 -5.09 -19.25 -13.37
C LYS A 220 -3.66 -19.22 -13.89
N ASN A 221 -2.84 -18.29 -13.41
CA ASN A 221 -1.51 -18.06 -13.97
C ASN A 221 -0.39 -18.90 -13.32
N PHE A 222 -0.68 -19.59 -12.21
CA PHE A 222 0.27 -20.53 -11.58
C PHE A 222 0.61 -21.72 -12.47
N ASN A 223 -0.29 -22.17 -13.34
CA ASN A 223 -0.04 -23.28 -14.26
C ASN A 223 0.85 -22.92 -15.48
N GLY A 224 1.23 -21.64 -15.65
CA GLY A 224 2.03 -21.14 -16.79
C GLY A 224 3.42 -20.58 -16.45
N ILE A 225 3.81 -20.48 -15.19
CA ILE A 225 5.00 -19.73 -14.74
C ILE A 225 6.32 -20.50 -14.88
N PHE A 226 6.31 -21.79 -15.17
CA PHE A 226 7.54 -22.52 -15.56
C PHE A 226 7.95 -22.34 -17.03
N GLY A 227 7.24 -21.50 -17.78
CA GLY A 227 7.57 -21.23 -19.18
C GLY A 227 7.01 -19.89 -19.68
N LYS A 228 7.84 -18.85 -19.71
CA LYS A 228 7.66 -17.54 -20.37
C LYS A 228 6.72 -16.53 -19.67
N ILE A 229 7.34 -15.43 -19.29
CA ILE A 229 6.75 -14.16 -18.91
C ILE A 229 5.76 -13.68 -19.97
N SER A 230 4.48 -13.56 -19.65
CA SER A 230 3.57 -12.66 -20.34
C SER A 230 2.32 -12.33 -19.52
N VAL A 231 2.15 -11.03 -19.35
CA VAL A 231 0.96 -10.23 -19.05
C VAL A 231 0.29 -10.36 -17.68
N VAL A 232 0.43 -9.34 -17.00
CA VAL A 232 0.16 -8.75 -15.71
C VAL A 232 -1.33 -8.51 -15.45
N THR A 233 -1.78 -8.94 -14.29
CA THR A 233 -2.94 -8.40 -13.59
C THR A 233 -2.45 -7.60 -12.38
N VAL A 234 -3.23 -6.67 -11.86
CA VAL A 234 -2.84 -5.68 -10.87
C VAL A 234 -2.20 -6.28 -9.60
N THR A 235 -2.70 -7.40 -9.08
CA THR A 235 -2.04 -8.14 -8.00
C THR A 235 -0.71 -8.75 -8.42
N LYS A 236 -0.56 -9.12 -9.69
CA LYS A 236 0.73 -9.55 -10.24
C LYS A 236 1.68 -8.37 -10.45
N GLY A 237 1.17 -7.21 -10.84
CA GLY A 237 1.96 -5.98 -10.92
C GLY A 237 2.61 -5.68 -9.57
N LEU A 238 1.84 -5.72 -8.51
CA LEU A 238 2.33 -5.51 -7.15
C LEU A 238 3.33 -6.57 -6.71
N PHE A 239 3.09 -7.84 -7.02
CA PHE A 239 4.02 -8.95 -6.77
C PHE A 239 5.31 -8.84 -7.58
N ILE A 240 5.20 -8.54 -8.88
CA ILE A 240 6.36 -8.34 -9.76
C ILE A 240 7.18 -7.15 -9.29
N ILE A 241 6.54 -6.06 -8.87
CA ILE A 241 7.20 -4.87 -8.34
C ILE A 241 8.00 -5.23 -7.09
N VAL A 242 7.37 -5.83 -6.09
CA VAL A 242 8.05 -6.22 -4.84
C VAL A 242 9.15 -7.24 -5.12
N ASN A 243 8.91 -8.26 -5.92
CA ASN A 243 9.90 -9.30 -6.24
C ASN A 243 11.06 -8.78 -7.13
N THR A 244 10.84 -7.76 -7.96
CA THR A 244 11.89 -7.15 -8.79
C THR A 244 12.74 -6.19 -7.99
N LEU A 245 12.16 -5.47 -7.03
CA LEU A 245 12.86 -4.64 -6.06
C LEU A 245 13.81 -5.44 -5.17
N LEU A 246 13.43 -6.69 -4.88
CA LEU A 246 14.16 -7.55 -3.97
C LEU A 246 15.22 -8.42 -4.70
N LYS A 247 15.41 -8.26 -6.01
CA LYS A 247 16.49 -8.88 -6.79
C LYS A 247 17.69 -7.96 -6.97
#